data_ee48738b80e0b861c9fb7cfe0c53d661
#
_entry.id   ee48738b80e0b861c9fb7cfe0c53d661
#
_cell.length_a   1.000
_cell.length_b   1.000
_cell.length_c   1.000
_cell.angle_alpha   90.00
_cell.angle_beta   90.00
_cell.angle_gamma   90.00
#
_symmetry.space_group_name_H-M   'P 1'
#
loop_
_entity.id
_entity.type
_entity.pdbx_description
1 polymer ?
#
loop_
_entity_poly.entity_id
_entity_poly.type
_entity_poly.pdbx_seq_one_letter_code
_entity_poly.pdbx_strand_id
1 'polypeptide(L)'
;MLNLVFGGDGQRKYLTQDERNAILAHAAQESPKVYTFCMVLAVTGCRISEALALTLRSVDRSSQCIIIESLKKRRKGIYRAVPAPQELVKLIHKVHRRDDAGDDSLLWTWSRMTAWRKVTAIMHAVGISGLQATAKGFRHGFGVSAIHSGVPLNMVQKWMGHTDISTTAIYTGAVGREEREIASRMWNEGSSQRRRARRSPSTLSGRSYEALHP
;
A
#
# COMPACT_ATOMS: atom_id res chain seq x y z
N MET A 1 -13.37 21.05 -3.96
CA MET A 1 -13.20 19.69 -3.41
C MET A 1 -12.15 19.75 -2.30
N LEU A 2 -12.50 19.41 -1.05
CA LEU A 2 -11.52 19.34 0.03
C LEU A 2 -10.50 18.25 -0.31
N ASN A 3 -9.25 18.60 -0.50
CA ASN A 3 -8.18 17.65 -0.75
C ASN A 3 -7.87 16.89 0.54
N LEU A 4 -8.48 15.69 0.71
CA LEU A 4 -8.42 14.92 1.96
C LEU A 4 -7.03 14.27 2.20
N VAL A 5 -6.14 14.28 1.20
CA VAL A 5 -4.75 13.80 1.35
C VAL A 5 -3.77 14.92 1.74
N PHE A 6 -4.22 16.18 1.68
CA PHE A 6 -3.49 17.35 2.17
C PHE A 6 -4.26 18.07 3.28
N GLY A 7 -3.55 18.77 4.16
CA GLY A 7 -4.11 19.71 5.13
C GLY A 7 -4.60 21.00 4.46
N GLY A 8 -5.26 21.86 5.22
CA GLY A 8 -5.63 23.21 4.74
C GLY A 8 -4.42 24.10 4.46
N ASP A 9 -3.28 23.76 5.02
CA ASP A 9 -1.97 24.39 4.86
C ASP A 9 -1.09 23.71 3.76
N GLY A 10 -1.64 22.78 3.00
CA GLY A 10 -0.92 22.05 1.97
C GLY A 10 -0.04 20.91 2.47
N GLN A 11 0.07 20.69 3.80
CA GLN A 11 0.81 19.56 4.34
C GLN A 11 0.15 18.22 4.01
N ARG A 12 0.95 17.22 3.61
CA ARG A 12 0.43 15.88 3.31
C ARG A 12 -0.04 15.14 4.58
N LYS A 13 -1.07 14.32 4.42
CA LYS A 13 -1.64 13.47 5.47
C LYS A 13 -1.31 11.99 5.30
N TYR A 14 -0.49 11.62 4.31
CA TYR A 14 -0.14 10.24 4.00
C TYR A 14 1.36 9.99 4.20
N LEU A 15 1.72 8.77 4.56
CA LEU A 15 3.10 8.30 4.63
C LEU A 15 3.58 7.92 3.22
N THR A 16 4.77 8.38 2.85
CA THR A 16 5.45 7.93 1.63
C THR A 16 5.93 6.49 1.77
N GLN A 17 6.39 5.88 0.68
CA GLN A 17 6.98 4.54 0.72
C GLN A 17 8.23 4.51 1.60
N ASP A 18 9.12 5.51 1.46
CA ASP A 18 10.36 5.58 2.23
C ASP A 18 10.08 5.72 3.73
N GLU A 19 9.10 6.55 4.12
CA GLU A 19 8.69 6.67 5.53
C GLU A 19 8.09 5.37 6.07
N ARG A 20 7.26 4.67 5.29
CA ARG A 20 6.73 3.36 5.70
C ARG A 20 7.84 2.34 5.88
N ASN A 21 8.83 2.32 4.99
CA ASN A 21 9.99 1.45 5.09
C ASN A 21 10.81 1.75 6.35
N ALA A 22 11.06 3.04 6.65
CA ALA A 22 11.78 3.46 7.86
C ALA A 22 11.04 3.05 9.14
N ILE A 23 9.70 3.25 9.18
CA ILE A 23 8.87 2.82 10.30
C ILE A 23 8.95 1.31 10.49
N LEU A 24 8.84 0.52 9.41
CA LEU A 24 8.86 -0.93 9.49
C LEU A 24 10.24 -1.45 9.91
N ALA A 25 11.33 -0.85 9.43
CA ALA A 25 12.69 -1.18 9.84
C ALA A 25 12.91 -0.93 11.33
N HIS A 26 12.43 0.20 11.87
CA HIS A 26 12.50 0.49 13.31
C HIS A 26 11.59 -0.44 14.13
N ALA A 27 10.35 -0.66 13.68
CA ALA A 27 9.41 -1.55 14.36
C ALA A 27 9.93 -2.99 14.51
N ALA A 28 10.74 -3.46 13.55
CA ALA A 28 11.37 -4.77 13.61
C ALA A 28 12.39 -4.90 14.77
N GLN A 29 12.96 -3.79 15.22
CA GLN A 29 13.90 -3.74 16.35
C GLN A 29 13.18 -3.69 17.70
N GLU A 30 11.92 -3.25 17.75
CA GLU A 30 11.14 -3.12 18.98
C GLU A 30 10.66 -4.50 19.51
N SER A 31 9.73 -5.07 18.83
CA SER A 31 9.24 -6.43 19.16
C SER A 31 8.50 -7.03 17.96
N PRO A 32 8.49 -8.38 17.85
CA PRO A 32 7.74 -9.06 16.78
C PRO A 32 6.24 -8.69 16.74
N LYS A 33 5.62 -8.44 17.89
CA LYS A 33 4.20 -8.03 17.98
C LYS A 33 3.99 -6.61 17.46
N VAL A 34 4.89 -5.68 17.74
CA VAL A 34 4.83 -4.31 17.25
C VAL A 34 5.10 -4.30 15.75
N TYR A 35 6.08 -5.05 15.28
CA TYR A 35 6.39 -5.18 13.88
C TYR A 35 5.21 -5.72 13.06
N THR A 36 4.62 -6.84 13.48
CA THR A 36 3.45 -7.42 12.79
C THR A 36 2.26 -6.45 12.78
N PHE A 37 2.06 -5.66 13.84
CA PHE A 37 1.02 -4.64 13.87
C PHE A 37 1.24 -3.54 12.83
N CYS A 38 2.45 -2.97 12.77
CA CYS A 38 2.82 -1.96 11.78
C CYS A 38 2.74 -2.50 10.35
N MET A 39 3.18 -3.75 10.13
CA MET A 39 3.06 -4.43 8.84
C MET A 39 1.60 -4.58 8.39
N VAL A 40 0.70 -5.00 9.28
CA VAL A 40 -0.74 -5.11 8.98
C VAL A 40 -1.32 -3.75 8.59
N LEU A 41 -1.01 -2.68 9.32
CA LEU A 41 -1.45 -1.33 8.97
C LEU A 41 -0.93 -0.88 7.60
N ALA A 42 0.35 -1.15 7.31
CA ALA A 42 1.01 -0.75 6.07
C ALA A 42 0.48 -1.50 4.85
N VAL A 43 0.27 -2.81 4.98
CA VAL A 43 -0.10 -3.73 3.88
C VAL A 43 -1.60 -3.71 3.56
N THR A 44 -2.45 -3.48 4.57
CA THR A 44 -3.91 -3.56 4.39
C THR A 44 -4.59 -2.20 4.36
N GLY A 45 -3.94 -1.16 4.85
CA GLY A 45 -4.57 0.15 5.04
C GLY A 45 -5.79 0.13 5.96
N CYS A 46 -5.95 -0.89 6.81
CA CYS A 46 -7.07 -0.99 7.72
C CYS A 46 -7.02 0.08 8.82
N ARG A 47 -8.15 0.30 9.49
CA ARG A 47 -8.20 1.19 10.66
C ARG A 47 -7.55 0.51 11.85
N ILE A 48 -6.97 1.31 12.76
CA ILE A 48 -6.31 0.81 13.98
C ILE A 48 -7.25 -0.11 14.80
N SER A 49 -8.53 0.23 14.89
CA SER A 49 -9.53 -0.58 15.62
C SER A 49 -9.85 -1.89 14.88
N GLU A 50 -9.82 -1.87 13.54
CA GLU A 50 -10.01 -3.06 12.72
C GLU A 50 -8.81 -4.01 12.87
N ALA A 51 -7.57 -3.48 12.92
CA ALA A 51 -6.37 -4.26 13.18
C ALA A 51 -6.42 -4.93 14.56
N LEU A 52 -6.84 -4.20 15.59
CA LEU A 52 -6.95 -4.73 16.96
C LEU A 52 -8.05 -5.80 17.13
N ALA A 53 -9.01 -5.87 16.22
CA ALA A 53 -10.05 -6.89 16.21
C ALA A 53 -9.64 -8.18 15.47
N LEU A 54 -8.44 -8.24 14.90
CA LEU A 54 -7.96 -9.42 14.17
C LEU A 54 -7.60 -10.54 15.12
N THR A 55 -7.92 -11.78 14.71
CA THR A 55 -7.57 -13.04 15.34
C THR A 55 -6.71 -13.87 14.39
N LEU A 56 -6.17 -15.01 14.84
CA LEU A 56 -5.46 -15.94 13.95
C LEU A 56 -6.38 -16.45 12.82
N ARG A 57 -7.66 -16.69 13.12
CA ARG A 57 -8.68 -17.06 12.13
C ARG A 57 -8.87 -16.01 11.04
N SER A 58 -8.60 -14.74 11.36
CA SER A 58 -8.66 -13.63 10.37
C SER A 58 -7.52 -13.69 9.34
N VAL A 59 -6.50 -14.52 9.55
CA VAL A 59 -5.31 -14.60 8.69
C VAL A 59 -5.32 -15.91 7.92
N ASP A 60 -5.85 -15.86 6.70
CA ASP A 60 -5.96 -17.04 5.84
C ASP A 60 -4.63 -17.34 5.14
N ARG A 61 -4.04 -18.49 5.50
CA ARG A 61 -2.77 -18.97 4.92
C ARG A 61 -2.94 -19.50 3.50
N SER A 62 -4.08 -20.09 3.20
CA SER A 62 -4.33 -20.72 1.89
C SER A 62 -4.55 -19.67 0.81
N SER A 63 -5.36 -18.65 1.11
CA SER A 63 -5.68 -17.57 0.20
C SER A 63 -4.70 -16.39 0.29
N GLN A 64 -3.72 -16.45 1.20
CA GLN A 64 -2.77 -15.36 1.46
C GLN A 64 -3.47 -14.00 1.63
N CYS A 65 -4.47 -13.95 2.50
CA CYS A 65 -5.22 -12.73 2.76
C CYS A 65 -5.50 -12.52 4.25
N ILE A 66 -5.81 -11.27 4.59
CA ILE A 66 -6.30 -10.88 5.92
C ILE A 66 -7.76 -10.49 5.78
N ILE A 67 -8.63 -11.18 6.52
CA ILE A 67 -10.08 -10.96 6.55
C ILE A 67 -10.38 -9.94 7.63
N ILE A 68 -10.91 -8.79 7.23
CA ILE A 68 -11.09 -7.64 8.11
C ILE A 68 -12.57 -7.30 8.22
N GLU A 69 -13.10 -7.24 9.44
CA GLU A 69 -14.44 -6.75 9.70
C GLU A 69 -14.50 -5.22 9.64
N SER A 70 -15.51 -4.68 8.97
CA SER A 70 -15.71 -3.24 8.80
C SER A 70 -16.47 -2.66 10.00
N LEU A 71 -15.73 -2.28 11.05
CA LEU A 71 -16.31 -1.80 12.31
C LEU A 71 -17.06 -0.46 12.25
N LYS A 72 -16.89 0.33 11.18
CA LYS A 72 -17.59 1.64 11.03
C LYS A 72 -19.01 1.52 10.48
N LYS A 73 -19.42 0.36 10.01
CA LYS A 73 -20.78 0.14 9.49
C LYS A 73 -21.75 -0.14 10.64
N ARG A 74 -22.98 0.39 10.57
CA ARG A 74 -24.05 0.15 11.56
C ARG A 74 -24.44 -1.34 11.67
N ARG A 75 -24.08 -2.15 10.66
CA ARG A 75 -24.32 -3.61 10.62
C ARG A 75 -23.02 -4.33 10.92
N LYS A 76 -23.03 -5.28 11.86
CA LYS A 76 -21.95 -6.23 12.12
C LYS A 76 -21.88 -7.29 11.00
N GLY A 77 -20.76 -7.99 10.89
CA GLY A 77 -20.61 -9.12 9.97
C GLY A 77 -20.32 -8.72 8.53
N ILE A 78 -19.85 -7.49 8.27
CA ILE A 78 -19.40 -7.08 6.93
C ILE A 78 -17.89 -7.21 6.85
N TYR A 79 -17.44 -8.24 6.13
CA TYR A 79 -16.03 -8.58 5.98
C TYR A 79 -15.50 -8.19 4.59
N ARG A 80 -14.18 -7.97 4.54
CA ARG A 80 -13.42 -7.84 3.31
C ARG A 80 -12.12 -8.61 3.41
N ALA A 81 -11.72 -9.29 2.36
CA ALA A 81 -10.41 -9.92 2.24
C ALA A 81 -9.44 -8.94 1.56
N VAL A 82 -8.28 -8.75 2.17
CA VAL A 82 -7.18 -7.94 1.64
C VAL A 82 -5.99 -8.86 1.40
N PRO A 83 -5.46 -8.97 0.17
CA PRO A 83 -4.26 -9.75 -0.10
C PRO A 83 -3.09 -9.28 0.77
N ALA A 84 -2.29 -10.22 1.25
CA ALA A 84 -1.13 -9.95 2.08
C ALA A 84 0.08 -10.79 1.63
N PRO A 85 1.32 -10.27 1.73
CA PRO A 85 2.50 -11.04 1.43
C PRO A 85 2.60 -12.31 2.27
N GLN A 86 3.03 -13.40 1.65
CA GLN A 86 3.15 -14.72 2.30
C GLN A 86 4.02 -14.65 3.55
N GLU A 87 5.07 -13.84 3.51
CA GLU A 87 6.00 -13.62 4.63
C GLU A 87 5.28 -13.00 5.83
N LEU A 88 4.39 -12.04 5.61
CA LEU A 88 3.59 -11.44 6.69
C LEU A 88 2.63 -12.47 7.29
N VAL A 89 1.94 -13.24 6.45
CA VAL A 89 1.01 -14.29 6.89
C VAL A 89 1.76 -15.32 7.75
N LYS A 90 2.91 -15.81 7.30
CA LYS A 90 3.76 -16.74 8.06
C LYS A 90 4.23 -16.14 9.38
N LEU A 91 4.67 -14.87 9.33
CA LEU A 91 5.18 -14.18 10.52
C LEU A 91 4.09 -13.97 11.58
N ILE A 92 2.87 -13.59 11.17
CA ILE A 92 1.74 -13.45 12.12
C ILE A 92 1.48 -14.78 12.82
N HIS A 93 1.39 -15.87 12.08
CA HIS A 93 1.20 -17.20 12.69
C HIS A 93 2.35 -17.58 13.63
N LYS A 94 3.61 -17.29 13.25
CA LYS A 94 4.77 -17.57 14.11
C LYS A 94 4.76 -16.76 15.40
N VAL A 95 4.36 -15.49 15.36
CA VAL A 95 4.44 -14.55 16.51
C VAL A 95 3.24 -14.67 17.42
N HIS A 96 2.06 -15.02 16.89
CA HIS A 96 0.80 -14.94 17.63
C HIS A 96 0.17 -16.29 17.94
N ARG A 97 0.66 -17.40 17.33
CA ARG A 97 0.19 -18.73 17.71
C ARG A 97 0.62 -19.04 19.13
N ARG A 98 -0.34 -19.46 19.95
CA ARG A 98 -0.12 -19.93 21.29
C ARG A 98 -0.74 -21.31 21.43
N ASP A 99 -0.08 -22.20 22.12
CA ASP A 99 -0.56 -23.58 22.28
C ASP A 99 -1.82 -23.66 23.16
N ASP A 100 -2.02 -22.67 24.04
CA ASP A 100 -3.11 -22.53 25.01
C ASP A 100 -4.27 -21.64 24.52
N ALA A 101 -4.14 -20.95 23.40
CA ALA A 101 -5.11 -20.00 22.89
C ALA A 101 -5.69 -20.45 21.55
N GLY A 102 -7.01 -20.55 21.47
CA GLY A 102 -7.71 -20.88 20.23
C GLY A 102 -7.52 -19.81 19.15
N ASP A 103 -7.81 -20.18 17.89
CA ASP A 103 -7.66 -19.29 16.72
C ASP A 103 -8.52 -18.02 16.77
N ASP A 104 -9.48 -17.94 17.69
CA ASP A 104 -10.35 -16.79 17.93
C ASP A 104 -9.73 -15.76 18.91
N SER A 105 -8.54 -16.05 19.48
CA SER A 105 -7.84 -15.10 20.34
C SER A 105 -7.31 -13.91 19.54
N LEU A 106 -7.46 -12.70 20.11
CA LEU A 106 -6.96 -11.47 19.49
C LEU A 106 -5.45 -11.53 19.30
N LEU A 107 -4.98 -11.11 18.12
CA LEU A 107 -3.55 -11.01 17.84
C LEU A 107 -2.85 -10.03 18.78
N TRP A 108 -3.50 -8.90 19.08
CA TRP A 108 -3.01 -7.87 20.01
C TRP A 108 -4.06 -7.56 21.06
N THR A 109 -3.71 -7.72 22.32
CA THR A 109 -4.58 -7.43 23.47
C THR A 109 -4.45 -5.98 23.94
N TRP A 110 -3.93 -5.10 23.06
CA TRP A 110 -3.72 -3.69 23.40
C TRP A 110 -5.01 -2.89 23.34
N SER A 111 -5.11 -1.89 24.21
CA SER A 111 -6.11 -0.84 24.04
C SER A 111 -5.80 -0.03 22.75
N ARG A 112 -6.82 0.61 22.19
CA ARG A 112 -6.64 1.50 21.03
C ARG A 112 -5.61 2.61 21.34
N MET A 113 -5.60 3.15 22.57
CA MET A 113 -4.65 4.16 22.98
C MET A 113 -3.22 3.62 23.05
N THR A 114 -3.04 2.41 23.58
CA THR A 114 -1.73 1.75 23.63
C THR A 114 -1.19 1.50 22.23
N ALA A 115 -2.01 0.98 21.33
CA ALA A 115 -1.62 0.76 19.93
C ALA A 115 -1.26 2.09 19.23
N TRP A 116 -2.05 3.13 19.44
CA TRP A 116 -1.78 4.47 18.91
C TRP A 116 -0.43 5.00 19.41
N ARG A 117 -0.17 4.93 20.73
CA ARG A 117 1.10 5.39 21.33
C ARG A 117 2.31 4.63 20.75
N LYS A 118 2.21 3.31 20.58
CA LYS A 118 3.30 2.51 20.00
C LYS A 118 3.62 2.95 18.56
N VAL A 119 2.59 3.10 17.74
CA VAL A 119 2.74 3.51 16.33
C VAL A 119 3.33 4.91 16.23
N THR A 120 2.83 5.87 17.00
CA THR A 120 3.33 7.26 16.97
C THR A 120 4.74 7.38 17.54
N ALA A 121 5.08 6.63 18.60
CA ALA A 121 6.43 6.62 19.14
C ALA A 121 7.46 6.16 18.09
N ILE A 122 7.17 5.11 17.33
CA ILE A 122 8.05 4.64 16.24
C ILE A 122 8.19 5.72 15.15
N MET A 123 7.08 6.36 14.76
CA MET A 123 7.12 7.43 13.76
C MET A 123 8.02 8.56 14.21
N HIS A 124 7.92 9.00 15.46
CA HIS A 124 8.79 10.02 16.02
C HIS A 124 10.25 9.57 16.10
N ALA A 125 10.52 8.32 16.47
CA ALA A 125 11.87 7.77 16.54
C ALA A 125 12.60 7.78 15.18
N VAL A 126 11.86 7.68 14.08
CA VAL A 126 12.41 7.79 12.71
C VAL A 126 12.25 9.20 12.10
N GLY A 127 12.00 10.22 12.94
CA GLY A 127 11.93 11.62 12.52
C GLY A 127 10.67 12.02 11.77
N ILE A 128 9.61 11.21 11.81
CA ILE A 128 8.33 11.52 11.14
C ILE A 128 7.42 12.27 12.13
N SER A 129 7.04 13.48 11.75
CA SER A 129 6.17 14.37 12.53
C SER A 129 5.11 15.02 11.62
N GLY A 130 4.11 15.69 12.21
CA GLY A 130 3.04 16.36 11.47
C GLY A 130 1.81 15.51 11.23
N LEU A 131 0.97 15.91 10.27
CA LEU A 131 -0.37 15.35 10.04
C LEU A 131 -0.37 13.86 9.64
N GLN A 132 0.70 13.40 9.00
CA GLN A 132 0.88 12.02 8.57
C GLN A 132 1.36 11.08 9.68
N ALA A 133 1.93 11.61 10.78
CA ALA A 133 2.49 10.80 11.88
C ALA A 133 1.41 10.10 12.73
N THR A 134 0.54 9.34 12.09
CA THR A 134 -0.59 8.65 12.70
C THR A 134 -0.89 7.33 12.01
N ALA A 135 -1.63 6.43 12.68
CA ALA A 135 -2.15 5.23 12.03
C ALA A 135 -3.06 5.55 10.81
N LYS A 136 -3.67 6.74 10.77
CA LYS A 136 -4.41 7.22 9.60
C LYS A 136 -3.46 7.55 8.44
N GLY A 137 -2.25 8.01 8.73
CA GLY A 137 -1.20 8.22 7.73
C GLY A 137 -0.79 6.93 7.02
N PHE A 138 -0.70 5.79 7.73
CA PHE A 138 -0.53 4.47 7.09
C PHE A 138 -1.64 4.18 6.09
N ARG A 139 -2.89 4.37 6.50
CA ARG A 139 -4.04 4.11 5.65
C ARG A 139 -4.07 5.00 4.40
N HIS A 140 -3.77 6.29 4.55
CA HIS A 140 -3.64 7.18 3.41
C HIS A 140 -2.46 6.80 2.53
N GLY A 141 -1.32 6.45 3.12
CA GLY A 141 -0.14 5.97 2.38
C GLY A 141 -0.43 4.68 1.60
N PHE A 142 -1.21 3.73 2.17
CA PHE A 142 -1.67 2.55 1.44
C PHE A 142 -2.51 2.94 0.22
N GLY A 143 -3.49 3.84 0.39
CA GLY A 143 -4.35 4.27 -0.72
C GLY A 143 -3.55 4.93 -1.84
N VAL A 144 -2.65 5.85 -1.51
CA VAL A 144 -1.75 6.51 -2.47
C VAL A 144 -0.88 5.49 -3.19
N SER A 145 -0.20 4.62 -2.45
CA SER A 145 0.68 3.60 -3.02
C SER A 145 -0.05 2.61 -3.93
N ALA A 146 -1.26 2.18 -3.55
CA ALA A 146 -2.06 1.27 -4.37
C ALA A 146 -2.43 1.90 -5.72
N ILE A 147 -2.87 3.17 -5.72
CA ILE A 147 -3.18 3.90 -6.96
C ILE A 147 -1.93 4.04 -7.83
N HIS A 148 -0.80 4.42 -7.25
CA HIS A 148 0.46 4.57 -7.97
C HIS A 148 1.01 3.25 -8.52
N SER A 149 0.69 2.14 -7.87
CA SER A 149 1.00 0.80 -8.37
C SER A 149 0.04 0.32 -9.47
N GLY A 150 -0.89 1.16 -9.92
CA GLY A 150 -1.85 0.82 -10.96
C GLY A 150 -3.00 -0.07 -10.49
N VAL A 151 -3.23 -0.20 -9.18
CA VAL A 151 -4.38 -0.96 -8.66
C VAL A 151 -5.67 -0.24 -9.03
N PRO A 152 -6.65 -0.91 -9.65
CA PRO A 152 -7.93 -0.30 -10.01
C PRO A 152 -8.63 0.31 -8.79
N LEU A 153 -9.23 1.50 -8.96
CA LEU A 153 -9.83 2.27 -7.88
C LEU A 153 -10.90 1.50 -7.10
N ASN A 154 -11.70 0.67 -7.77
CA ASN A 154 -12.70 -0.19 -7.16
C ASN A 154 -12.06 -1.28 -6.25
N MET A 155 -10.89 -1.78 -6.60
CA MET A 155 -10.15 -2.72 -5.75
C MET A 155 -9.59 -2.02 -4.51
N VAL A 156 -9.02 -0.83 -4.67
CA VAL A 156 -8.58 0.00 -3.53
C VAL A 156 -9.77 0.31 -2.61
N GLN A 157 -10.91 0.70 -3.17
CA GLN A 157 -12.16 0.90 -2.42
C GLN A 157 -12.54 -0.33 -1.60
N LYS A 158 -12.57 -1.51 -2.25
CA LYS A 158 -12.87 -2.80 -1.61
C LYS A 158 -11.93 -3.09 -0.45
N TRP A 159 -10.61 -3.01 -0.68
CA TRP A 159 -9.60 -3.33 0.34
C TRP A 159 -9.62 -2.36 1.52
N MET A 160 -9.85 -1.08 1.26
CA MET A 160 -9.98 -0.09 2.31
C MET A 160 -11.35 -0.13 3.03
N GLY A 161 -12.35 -0.77 2.46
CA GLY A 161 -13.71 -0.84 3.01
C GLY A 161 -14.40 0.53 3.02
N HIS A 162 -14.22 1.33 1.95
CA HIS A 162 -14.98 2.55 1.72
C HIS A 162 -16.36 2.21 1.15
N THR A 163 -17.40 2.82 1.71
CA THR A 163 -18.76 2.67 1.21
C THR A 163 -19.00 3.45 -0.07
N ASP A 164 -18.30 4.58 -0.21
CA ASP A 164 -18.40 5.49 -1.34
C ASP A 164 -17.04 5.55 -2.05
N ILE A 165 -17.06 5.42 -3.37
CA ILE A 165 -15.87 5.47 -4.22
C ILE A 165 -15.21 6.85 -4.21
N SER A 166 -16.00 7.92 -4.00
CA SER A 166 -15.49 9.29 -3.86
C SER A 166 -14.47 9.41 -2.72
N THR A 167 -14.67 8.64 -1.63
CA THR A 167 -13.72 8.56 -0.52
C THR A 167 -12.39 7.92 -0.94
N THR A 168 -12.37 7.11 -1.99
CA THR A 168 -11.15 6.49 -2.52
C THR A 168 -10.51 7.35 -3.60
N ALA A 169 -11.32 8.06 -4.38
CA ALA A 169 -10.85 8.96 -5.45
C ALA A 169 -9.96 10.09 -4.92
N ILE A 170 -9.99 10.41 -3.62
CA ILE A 170 -9.08 11.38 -3.02
C ILE A 170 -7.60 11.03 -3.20
N TYR A 171 -7.27 9.73 -3.32
CA TYR A 171 -5.89 9.26 -3.48
C TYR A 171 -5.34 9.50 -4.89
N THR A 172 -6.19 9.73 -5.87
CA THR A 172 -5.77 10.10 -7.24
C THR A 172 -5.21 11.52 -7.32
N GLY A 173 -5.50 12.36 -6.30
CA GLY A 173 -4.97 13.73 -6.22
C GLY A 173 -3.69 13.84 -5.38
N ALA A 174 -3.05 12.73 -5.02
CA ALA A 174 -1.78 12.77 -4.31
C ALA A 174 -0.66 13.21 -5.26
N VAL A 175 0.01 14.32 -4.92
CA VAL A 175 1.10 14.91 -5.68
C VAL A 175 2.42 14.57 -4.98
N GLY A 176 3.47 14.26 -5.73
CA GLY A 176 4.79 14.03 -5.14
C GLY A 176 5.74 13.26 -6.05
N ARG A 177 6.68 12.53 -5.42
CA ARG A 177 7.63 11.68 -6.12
C ARG A 177 6.91 10.64 -6.99
N GLU A 178 5.86 10.05 -6.45
CA GLU A 178 5.06 9.04 -7.13
C GLU A 178 4.33 9.59 -8.36
N GLU A 179 3.78 10.82 -8.29
CA GLU A 179 3.16 11.46 -9.45
C GLU A 179 4.19 11.73 -10.55
N ARG A 180 5.40 12.15 -10.17
CA ARG A 180 6.52 12.31 -11.11
C ARG A 180 6.93 11.00 -11.76
N GLU A 181 6.90 9.88 -11.05
CA GLU A 181 7.17 8.55 -11.59
C GLU A 181 6.11 8.12 -12.60
N ILE A 182 4.83 8.42 -12.35
CA ILE A 182 3.74 8.20 -13.31
C ILE A 182 3.92 9.10 -14.53
N ALA A 183 4.14 10.39 -14.32
CA ALA A 183 4.36 11.34 -15.39
C ALA A 183 5.59 10.99 -16.25
N SER A 184 6.64 10.44 -15.62
CA SER A 184 7.83 10.00 -16.36
C SER A 184 7.56 8.87 -17.36
N ARG A 185 6.55 8.02 -17.11
CA ARG A 185 6.13 7.00 -18.08
C ARG A 185 5.62 7.62 -19.36
N MET A 186 4.81 8.69 -19.27
CA MET A 186 4.33 9.44 -20.45
C MET A 186 5.49 10.06 -21.25
N TRP A 187 6.54 10.52 -20.57
CA TRP A 187 7.71 11.12 -21.23
C TRP A 187 8.65 10.08 -21.83
N ASN A 188 8.77 8.89 -21.21
CA ASN A 188 9.65 7.81 -21.67
C ASN A 188 9.06 7.00 -22.83
N GLU A 189 7.74 6.90 -22.97
CA GLU A 189 7.11 6.25 -24.10
C GLU A 189 7.40 7.00 -25.42
N GLY A 190 7.43 8.33 -25.39
CA GLY A 190 7.84 9.15 -26.53
C GLY A 190 9.31 8.98 -26.95
N SER A 191 10.20 8.65 -26.01
CA SER A 191 11.63 8.43 -26.27
C SER A 191 11.92 7.03 -26.80
N SER A 192 11.16 6.01 -26.39
CA SER A 192 11.30 4.63 -26.89
C SER A 192 10.78 4.48 -28.32
N GLN A 193 9.72 5.18 -28.71
CA GLN A 193 9.23 5.20 -30.09
C GLN A 193 10.21 5.92 -31.02
N ARG A 194 10.84 7.02 -30.61
CA ARG A 194 11.87 7.72 -31.38
C ARG A 194 13.14 6.90 -31.55
N ARG A 195 13.53 6.06 -30.57
CA ARG A 195 14.67 5.14 -30.71
C ARG A 195 14.37 3.96 -31.63
N ARG A 196 13.13 3.42 -31.65
CA ARG A 196 12.71 2.39 -32.60
C ARG A 196 12.68 2.91 -34.03
N ALA A 197 12.16 4.11 -34.28
CA ALA A 197 12.11 4.73 -35.60
C ALA A 197 13.51 5.02 -36.18
N ARG A 198 14.54 5.28 -35.35
CA ARG A 198 15.93 5.48 -35.78
C ARG A 198 16.72 4.19 -35.99
N ARG A 199 16.18 3.02 -35.67
CA ARG A 199 16.84 1.73 -35.85
C ARG A 199 16.33 0.91 -37.02
N SER A 200 15.45 1.43 -37.86
CA SER A 200 15.05 0.78 -39.09
C SER A 200 16.20 0.95 -40.12
N PRO A 201 16.87 -0.12 -40.57
CA PRO A 201 17.89 -0.01 -41.60
C PRO A 201 17.20 0.27 -42.91
N SER A 202 17.62 1.32 -43.57
CA SER A 202 17.29 1.58 -44.96
C SER A 202 17.98 0.51 -45.82
N THR A 203 17.26 -0.54 -46.16
CA THR A 203 17.64 -1.45 -47.24
C THR A 203 17.26 -0.80 -48.58
N LEU A 204 18.13 0.03 -49.08
CA LEU A 204 18.14 0.39 -50.52
C LEU A 204 18.99 -0.66 -51.24
N SER A 205 18.32 -1.64 -51.79
CA SER A 205 18.86 -2.59 -52.75
C SER A 205 19.19 -1.83 -54.05
N GLY A 206 20.48 -1.64 -54.32
CA GLY A 206 20.97 -1.30 -55.64
C GLY A 206 20.88 -2.50 -56.56
N ARG A 207 20.01 -2.50 -57.53
CA ARG A 207 20.06 -3.39 -58.71
C ARG A 207 20.99 -2.79 -59.73
N SER A 208 22.15 -3.40 -59.87
CA SER A 208 23.02 -3.20 -61.06
C SER A 208 22.41 -3.95 -62.25
N TYR A 209 22.13 -3.24 -63.31
CA TYR A 209 21.88 -3.82 -64.61
C TYR A 209 23.24 -4.03 -65.31
N GLU A 210 23.65 -5.24 -65.51
CA GLU A 210 24.68 -5.59 -66.48
C GLU A 210 24.04 -6.02 -67.80
N ALA A 211 24.43 -5.29 -68.83
CA ALA A 211 24.02 -5.54 -70.22
C ALA A 211 24.85 -6.68 -70.82
N LEU A 212 24.16 -7.62 -71.42
CA LEU A 212 24.76 -8.63 -72.30
C LEU A 212 24.59 -8.19 -73.75
N HIS A 213 25.69 -8.18 -74.47
CA HIS A 213 25.79 -8.25 -75.96
C HIS A 213 27.07 -9.00 -76.35
N PRO A 214 27.10 -9.53 -77.50
CA PRO A 214 26.22 -10.35 -78.34
C PRO A 214 26.58 -11.81 -78.34
#